data_f432fe9afded62353964521d118ccec9
#
_entry.id   f432fe9afded62353964521d118ccec9
#
_cell.length_a   1.000
_cell.length_b   1.000
_cell.length_c   1.000
_cell.angle_alpha   90.00
_cell.angle_beta   90.00
_cell.angle_gamma   90.00
#
_symmetry.space_group_name_H-M   'P 1'
#
loop_
_entity.id
_entity.type
_entity.pdbx_description
1 polymer ?
#
loop_
_entity_poly.entity_id
_entity_poly.type
_entity_poly.pdbx_seq_one_letter_code
_entity_poly.pdbx_strand_id
1 'polypeptide(L)'
;MKITKVLTVAAAMAAAAMMMSCAGLAAIEEGDGAARTTYNVTTESALKSAVNNAKAGDTINLGANIKLTSTLQLLKSGTSSSKINFNGCGKTLDCSGISSGWGVKCNGSYWNICNMTIKNAPDCGIVFQSGGYNYVYYVKTLNNKDSGLQIYNSSHDNYIYKCESYYNYDTQNGGENADGYACKLSGGKNNKFEGCIAAYNSDDGWDLYGQPYSVYFVNCEAKYNGYTQSGGTTANGDGNGFKLGKSGQSVVHYLSGCNAHHNLACGYDGNGNTAKMSVTNCSSSNNKKYQWYRITGISNQ
;
A
#
# COMPACT_ATOMS: atom_id res chain seq x y z
N MET A 1 -36.75 37.78 -1.78
CA MET A 1 -35.77 37.09 -2.59
C MET A 1 -34.52 36.90 -1.75
N LYS A 2 -34.38 35.75 -1.08
CA LYS A 2 -33.23 35.43 -0.20
C LYS A 2 -32.23 34.58 -0.98
N ILE A 3 -31.04 35.12 -1.18
CA ILE A 3 -29.94 34.44 -1.83
C ILE A 3 -29.22 33.63 -0.75
N THR A 4 -29.30 32.29 -0.86
CA THR A 4 -28.58 31.36 0.00
C THR A 4 -27.17 31.23 -0.54
N LYS A 5 -26.17 31.68 0.21
CA LYS A 5 -24.74 31.45 -0.09
C LYS A 5 -24.39 30.01 0.21
N VAL A 6 -23.98 29.26 -0.81
CA VAL A 6 -23.35 27.97 -0.66
C VAL A 6 -21.88 28.22 -0.31
N LEU A 7 -21.48 27.84 0.90
CA LEU A 7 -20.08 27.83 1.31
C LEU A 7 -19.41 26.57 0.74
N THR A 8 -18.57 26.76 -0.28
CA THR A 8 -17.62 25.74 -0.74
C THR A 8 -16.42 25.76 0.21
N VAL A 9 -16.28 24.74 1.04
CA VAL A 9 -15.06 24.53 1.83
C VAL A 9 -14.06 23.82 0.93
N ALA A 10 -13.19 24.58 0.28
CA ALA A 10 -12.01 24.06 -0.38
C ALA A 10 -10.92 23.86 0.69
N ALA A 11 -10.72 22.63 1.12
CA ALA A 11 -9.57 22.28 1.95
C ALA A 11 -8.33 22.25 1.05
N ALA A 12 -7.58 23.35 1.01
CA ALA A 12 -6.27 23.42 0.40
C ALA A 12 -5.28 22.67 1.31
N MET A 13 -4.97 21.40 0.96
CA MET A 13 -3.80 20.73 1.51
C MET A 13 -2.59 21.16 0.68
N ALA A 14 -1.76 22.04 1.23
CA ALA A 14 -0.46 22.36 0.66
C ALA A 14 0.46 21.15 0.75
N ALA A 15 0.72 20.52 -0.40
CA ALA A 15 1.74 19.50 -0.55
C ALA A 15 3.12 20.19 -0.56
N ALA A 16 3.77 20.28 0.59
CA ALA A 16 5.18 20.61 0.64
C ALA A 16 6.00 19.39 0.22
N ALA A 17 6.49 19.39 -1.02
CA ALA A 17 7.47 18.43 -1.48
C ALA A 17 8.82 18.74 -0.80
N MET A 18 9.10 18.10 0.32
CA MET A 18 10.43 18.11 0.93
C MET A 18 11.21 16.88 0.46
N MET A 19 12.18 17.10 -0.42
CA MET A 19 13.30 16.20 -0.58
C MET A 19 14.12 16.24 0.72
N MET A 20 13.94 15.24 1.58
CA MET A 20 14.76 15.10 2.77
C MET A 20 16.04 14.34 2.43
N SER A 21 17.16 15.02 2.39
CA SER A 21 18.47 14.38 2.49
C SER A 21 18.60 13.77 3.89
N CYS A 22 19.31 12.63 4.01
CA CYS A 22 19.57 11.94 5.29
C CYS A 22 20.44 12.73 6.28
N ALA A 23 20.73 13.99 6.02
CA ALA A 23 21.46 14.88 6.90
C ALA A 23 20.59 16.08 7.27
N GLY A 24 20.04 16.05 8.47
CA GLY A 24 19.54 17.24 9.15
C GLY A 24 18.07 17.58 8.91
N LEU A 25 17.21 17.11 9.81
CA LEU A 25 16.06 17.89 10.29
C LEU A 25 15.96 17.69 11.80
N ALA A 26 16.58 18.57 12.54
CA ALA A 26 16.14 18.90 13.87
C ALA A 26 15.09 20.02 13.71
N ALA A 27 13.83 19.67 13.52
CA ALA A 27 12.74 20.57 13.75
C ALA A 27 12.37 20.44 15.23
N ILE A 28 12.66 21.46 16.00
CA ILE A 28 12.18 21.61 17.38
C ILE A 28 10.72 22.03 17.26
N GLU A 29 9.80 21.06 17.34
CA GLU A 29 8.43 21.33 17.73
C GLU A 29 8.32 21.07 19.22
N GLU A 30 7.99 22.10 20.00
CA GLU A 30 7.62 21.97 21.41
C GLU A 30 6.34 21.13 21.51
N GLY A 31 6.49 19.87 21.90
CA GLY A 31 5.39 18.93 22.15
C GLY A 31 5.80 17.90 23.17
N ASP A 32 5.18 17.90 24.29
CA ASP A 32 5.06 16.97 25.42
C ASP A 32 6.31 16.54 26.21
N GLY A 33 7.46 17.11 26.02
CA GLY A 33 8.63 16.95 26.91
C GLY A 33 9.25 15.53 26.96
N ALA A 34 8.76 14.56 26.21
CA ALA A 34 9.36 13.22 26.15
C ALA A 34 10.59 13.21 25.23
N ALA A 35 11.73 12.75 25.74
CA ALA A 35 12.94 12.60 24.95
C ALA A 35 12.72 11.63 23.79
N ARG A 36 12.88 12.09 22.54
CA ARG A 36 12.76 11.30 21.32
C ARG A 36 14.08 10.63 21.01
N THR A 37 14.06 9.33 20.72
CA THR A 37 15.26 8.55 20.42
C THR A 37 15.39 8.33 18.91
N THR A 38 16.62 8.48 18.39
CA THR A 38 16.96 8.08 17.03
C THR A 38 17.85 6.86 17.06
N TYR A 39 17.38 5.78 16.44
CA TYR A 39 18.11 4.53 16.27
C TYR A 39 18.68 4.49 14.85
N ASN A 40 20.00 4.41 14.70
CA ASN A 40 20.65 4.15 13.41
C ASN A 40 21.10 2.69 13.39
N VAL A 41 20.49 1.85 12.56
CA VAL A 41 20.64 0.41 12.61
C VAL A 41 21.24 -0.15 11.32
N THR A 42 22.17 -1.08 11.45
CA THR A 42 22.86 -1.71 10.30
C THR A 42 22.74 -3.23 10.30
N THR A 43 22.11 -3.83 11.32
CA THR A 43 21.93 -5.28 11.45
C THR A 43 20.48 -5.63 11.78
N GLU A 44 20.06 -6.86 11.49
CA GLU A 44 18.73 -7.36 11.82
C GLU A 44 18.46 -7.31 13.34
N SER A 45 19.43 -7.70 14.15
CA SER A 45 19.30 -7.69 15.61
C SER A 45 19.07 -6.28 16.15
N ALA A 46 19.87 -5.30 15.69
CA ALA A 46 19.69 -3.91 16.05
C ALA A 46 18.35 -3.35 15.60
N LEU A 47 17.89 -3.70 14.38
CA LEU A 47 16.58 -3.28 13.87
C LEU A 47 15.45 -3.87 14.72
N LYS A 48 15.47 -5.17 15.01
CA LYS A 48 14.45 -5.81 15.86
C LYS A 48 14.44 -5.22 17.27
N SER A 49 15.59 -4.93 17.84
CA SER A 49 15.68 -4.23 19.14
C SER A 49 15.06 -2.83 19.05
N ALA A 50 15.39 -2.05 18.03
CA ALA A 50 14.87 -0.70 17.83
C ALA A 50 13.33 -0.69 17.72
N VAL A 51 12.73 -1.52 16.85
CA VAL A 51 11.25 -1.55 16.68
C VAL A 51 10.52 -2.05 17.94
N ASN A 52 11.15 -2.95 18.73
CA ASN A 52 10.58 -3.47 19.96
C ASN A 52 10.62 -2.44 21.10
N ASN A 53 11.58 -1.53 21.10
CA ASN A 53 11.76 -0.51 22.13
C ASN A 53 11.20 0.87 21.73
N ALA A 54 10.85 1.07 20.48
CA ALA A 54 10.36 2.35 19.96
C ALA A 54 9.15 2.86 20.74
N LYS A 55 9.15 4.16 20.99
CA LYS A 55 8.09 4.94 21.61
C LYS A 55 7.56 5.98 20.64
N ALA A 56 6.43 6.59 20.96
CA ALA A 56 5.87 7.69 20.19
C ALA A 56 6.90 8.81 19.98
N GLY A 57 7.10 9.20 18.73
CA GLY A 57 8.04 10.24 18.32
C GLY A 57 9.46 9.72 17.99
N ASP A 58 9.79 8.47 18.29
CA ASP A 58 11.10 7.90 17.98
C ASP A 58 11.29 7.73 16.46
N THR A 59 12.55 7.70 16.04
CA THR A 59 12.97 7.49 14.65
C THR A 59 13.93 6.31 14.54
N ILE A 60 13.67 5.42 13.58
CA ILE A 60 14.52 4.29 13.24
C ILE A 60 15.02 4.49 11.81
N ASN A 61 16.31 4.63 11.61
CA ASN A 61 16.94 4.78 10.30
C ASN A 61 17.74 3.53 9.94
N LEU A 62 17.57 3.03 8.72
CA LEU A 62 18.45 1.99 8.19
C LEU A 62 19.77 2.61 7.72
N GLY A 63 20.86 2.20 8.31
CA GLY A 63 22.22 2.58 7.90
C GLY A 63 22.80 1.66 6.81
N ALA A 64 22.24 0.46 6.62
CA ALA A 64 22.66 -0.52 5.63
C ALA A 64 21.48 -1.31 5.07
N ASN A 65 21.71 -2.03 3.96
CA ASN A 65 20.79 -3.10 3.54
C ASN A 65 20.82 -4.21 4.60
N ILE A 66 19.64 -4.70 4.97
CA ILE A 66 19.51 -5.73 6.02
C ILE A 66 18.81 -6.96 5.43
N LYS A 67 19.41 -8.12 5.61
CA LYS A 67 18.77 -9.41 5.33
C LYS A 67 18.02 -9.86 6.59
N LEU A 68 16.72 -10.10 6.43
CA LEU A 68 15.85 -10.59 7.50
C LEU A 68 15.82 -12.12 7.51
N THR A 69 15.87 -12.73 8.67
CA THR A 69 15.74 -14.18 8.90
C THR A 69 14.40 -14.56 9.55
N SER A 70 13.62 -13.58 9.99
CA SER A 70 12.22 -13.75 10.40
C SER A 70 11.46 -12.44 10.20
N THR A 71 10.12 -12.53 10.15
CA THR A 71 9.23 -11.37 10.00
C THR A 71 9.59 -10.23 10.95
N LEU A 72 9.77 -9.02 10.41
CA LEU A 72 9.94 -7.82 11.21
C LEU A 72 8.57 -7.36 11.74
N GLN A 73 8.37 -7.34 13.04
CA GLN A 73 7.09 -7.01 13.65
C GLN A 73 7.07 -5.58 14.22
N LEU A 74 6.15 -4.75 13.73
CA LEU A 74 5.91 -3.39 14.20
C LEU A 74 4.67 -3.40 15.12
N LEU A 75 4.88 -3.70 16.41
CA LEU A 75 3.80 -3.90 17.39
C LEU A 75 3.53 -2.66 18.24
N LYS A 76 4.49 -1.74 18.32
CA LYS A 76 4.34 -0.50 19.08
C LYS A 76 3.46 0.47 18.32
N SER A 77 2.91 1.44 19.03
CA SER A 77 2.11 2.52 18.43
C SER A 77 2.68 3.87 18.82
N GLY A 78 2.67 4.77 17.84
CA GLY A 78 2.82 6.20 18.09
C GLY A 78 1.50 6.81 18.59
N THR A 79 1.40 8.13 18.44
CA THR A 79 0.17 8.89 18.68
C THR A 79 -0.12 9.78 17.46
N SER A 80 -1.27 10.42 17.43
CA SER A 80 -1.63 11.35 16.34
C SER A 80 -0.67 12.54 16.25
N SER A 81 -0.14 13.01 17.37
CA SER A 81 0.83 14.11 17.47
C SER A 81 2.28 13.65 17.40
N SER A 82 2.58 12.37 17.66
CA SER A 82 3.94 11.84 17.74
C SER A 82 4.00 10.44 17.14
N LYS A 83 4.12 10.36 15.81
CA LYS A 83 4.25 9.09 15.10
C LYS A 83 5.62 8.44 15.34
N ILE A 84 5.72 7.12 15.25
CA ILE A 84 7.00 6.43 15.18
C ILE A 84 7.46 6.45 13.72
N ASN A 85 8.70 6.86 13.48
CA ASN A 85 9.25 6.97 12.13
C ASN A 85 10.19 5.79 11.84
N PHE A 86 9.91 5.06 10.76
CA PHE A 86 10.78 4.01 10.24
C PHE A 86 11.22 4.41 8.82
N ASN A 87 12.40 4.97 8.74
CA ASN A 87 12.99 5.46 7.50
C ASN A 87 14.03 4.48 6.97
N GLY A 88 13.81 3.95 5.81
CA GLY A 88 14.75 3.06 5.13
C GLY A 88 15.99 3.77 4.59
N CYS A 89 16.00 5.10 4.50
CA CYS A 89 17.14 5.87 3.93
C CYS A 89 17.61 5.33 2.56
N GLY A 90 16.69 4.85 1.73
CA GLY A 90 16.98 4.23 0.43
C GLY A 90 17.56 2.81 0.51
N LYS A 91 17.61 2.19 1.69
CA LYS A 91 18.13 0.83 1.89
C LYS A 91 17.05 -0.23 1.65
N THR A 92 17.50 -1.47 1.61
CA THR A 92 16.69 -2.65 1.33
C THR A 92 16.56 -3.54 2.56
N LEU A 93 15.34 -3.98 2.84
CA LEU A 93 15.04 -5.15 3.65
C LEU A 93 14.90 -6.34 2.70
N ASP A 94 15.88 -7.23 2.69
CA ASP A 94 15.86 -8.45 1.90
C ASP A 94 15.33 -9.59 2.78
N CYS A 95 14.11 -10.03 2.49
CA CYS A 95 13.41 -11.05 3.25
C CYS A 95 13.73 -12.49 2.80
N SER A 96 14.72 -12.69 1.91
CA SER A 96 15.09 -14.01 1.40
C SER A 96 15.63 -15.00 2.45
N GLY A 97 15.90 -14.54 3.66
CA GLY A 97 16.28 -15.39 4.79
C GLY A 97 15.08 -15.87 5.62
N ILE A 98 13.87 -15.37 5.37
CA ILE A 98 12.66 -15.77 6.08
C ILE A 98 12.13 -17.06 5.45
N SER A 99 11.90 -18.10 6.27
CA SER A 99 11.42 -19.41 5.77
C SER A 99 9.90 -19.43 5.58
N SER A 100 9.14 -18.67 6.37
CA SER A 100 7.68 -18.59 6.30
C SER A 100 7.17 -17.29 6.91
N GLY A 101 6.01 -16.83 6.47
CA GLY A 101 5.38 -15.59 6.91
C GLY A 101 5.81 -14.37 6.09
N TRP A 102 5.56 -13.20 6.59
CA TRP A 102 5.67 -11.92 5.88
C TRP A 102 7.05 -11.29 6.03
N GLY A 103 7.36 -10.34 5.15
CA GLY A 103 8.57 -9.53 5.31
C GLY A 103 8.45 -8.60 6.53
N VAL A 104 7.47 -7.71 6.49
CA VAL A 104 7.14 -6.78 7.59
C VAL A 104 5.68 -6.95 7.99
N LYS A 105 5.40 -7.04 9.28
CA LYS A 105 4.05 -7.10 9.83
C LYS A 105 3.80 -5.93 10.76
N CYS A 106 2.84 -5.08 10.42
CA CYS A 106 2.43 -3.94 11.23
C CYS A 106 1.07 -4.20 11.87
N ASN A 107 1.05 -4.29 13.20
CA ASN A 107 -0.15 -4.33 14.02
C ASN A 107 -0.30 -3.06 14.88
N GLY A 108 0.73 -2.22 14.89
CA GLY A 108 0.72 -0.93 15.56
C GLY A 108 0.01 0.16 14.77
N SER A 109 -0.22 1.27 15.42
CA SER A 109 -0.82 2.47 14.85
C SER A 109 0.16 3.63 14.82
N TYR A 110 -0.10 4.60 13.94
CA TYR A 110 0.67 5.85 13.87
C TYR A 110 2.15 5.63 13.55
N TRP A 111 2.44 4.79 12.57
CA TRP A 111 3.76 4.66 11.97
C TRP A 111 3.88 5.52 10.72
N ASN A 112 5.04 6.14 10.53
CA ASN A 112 5.54 6.63 9.25
C ASN A 112 6.58 5.62 8.76
N ILE A 113 6.32 4.94 7.63
CA ILE A 113 7.22 3.94 7.03
C ILE A 113 7.62 4.45 5.66
N CYS A 114 8.91 4.69 5.43
CA CYS A 114 9.30 5.36 4.18
C CYS A 114 10.70 5.01 3.65
N ASN A 115 10.89 5.37 2.37
CA ASN A 115 12.19 5.39 1.69
C ASN A 115 12.94 4.06 1.75
N MET A 116 12.29 2.94 1.46
CA MET A 116 12.93 1.62 1.47
C MET A 116 12.40 0.70 0.38
N THR A 117 13.19 -0.33 0.10
CA THR A 117 12.75 -1.50 -0.66
C THR A 117 12.54 -2.68 0.28
N ILE A 118 11.41 -3.38 0.15
CA ILE A 118 11.10 -4.64 0.85
C ILE A 118 10.95 -5.71 -0.23
N LYS A 119 11.75 -6.77 -0.17
CA LYS A 119 11.77 -7.76 -1.26
C LYS A 119 11.96 -9.19 -0.80
N ASN A 120 11.57 -10.12 -1.68
CA ASN A 120 11.82 -11.56 -1.54
C ASN A 120 11.16 -12.18 -0.29
N ALA A 121 10.05 -11.65 0.18
CA ALA A 121 9.31 -12.27 1.27
C ALA A 121 8.66 -13.58 0.80
N PRO A 122 8.60 -14.62 1.65
CA PRO A 122 7.95 -15.90 1.32
C PRO A 122 6.42 -15.82 1.30
N ASP A 123 5.87 -14.69 1.65
CA ASP A 123 4.46 -14.28 1.61
C ASP A 123 4.43 -12.78 1.24
N CYS A 124 3.52 -11.97 1.73
CA CYS A 124 3.47 -10.54 1.43
C CYS A 124 4.73 -9.78 1.89
N GLY A 125 5.11 -8.77 1.12
CA GLY A 125 6.24 -7.90 1.46
C GLY A 125 6.00 -7.15 2.77
N ILE A 126 4.85 -6.45 2.87
CA ILE A 126 4.41 -5.79 4.10
C ILE A 126 2.92 -5.99 4.31
N VAL A 127 2.51 -6.32 5.53
CA VAL A 127 1.10 -6.48 5.90
C VAL A 127 0.71 -5.58 7.07
N PHE A 128 -0.52 -5.06 6.99
CA PHE A 128 -1.21 -4.34 8.06
C PHE A 128 -2.40 -5.18 8.48
N GLN A 129 -2.36 -5.80 9.68
CA GLN A 129 -3.41 -6.71 10.16
C GLN A 129 -4.35 -6.10 11.19
N SER A 130 -3.90 -5.06 11.88
CA SER A 130 -4.69 -4.30 12.85
C SER A 130 -4.07 -2.92 13.01
N GLY A 131 -4.60 -2.14 13.91
CA GLY A 131 -4.15 -0.77 14.07
C GLY A 131 -4.52 0.10 12.85
N GLY A 132 -4.01 1.30 12.83
CA GLY A 132 -4.34 2.23 11.77
C GLY A 132 -3.57 3.56 11.86
N TYR A 133 -4.00 4.53 11.03
CA TYR A 133 -3.36 5.84 10.94
C TYR A 133 -1.88 5.77 10.54
N ASN A 134 -1.49 4.69 9.85
CA ASN A 134 -0.14 4.51 9.35
C ASN A 134 0.02 5.27 8.03
N TYR A 135 1.19 5.87 7.83
CA TYR A 135 1.54 6.54 6.60
C TYR A 135 2.75 5.83 5.98
N VAL A 136 2.55 5.27 4.79
CA VAL A 136 3.58 4.55 4.03
C VAL A 136 3.88 5.35 2.77
N TYR A 137 5.13 5.76 2.57
CA TYR A 137 5.45 6.59 1.41
C TYR A 137 6.85 6.31 0.86
N TYR A 138 6.95 6.33 -0.48
CA TYR A 138 8.18 6.01 -1.20
C TYR A 138 8.75 4.63 -0.81
N VAL A 139 7.86 3.67 -0.55
CA VAL A 139 8.23 2.26 -0.32
C VAL A 139 8.06 1.49 -1.61
N LYS A 140 9.05 0.66 -1.93
CA LYS A 140 9.01 -0.26 -3.05
C LYS A 140 8.94 -1.70 -2.54
N THR A 141 7.97 -2.48 -3.04
CA THR A 141 7.85 -3.91 -2.74
C THR A 141 8.14 -4.72 -4.00
N LEU A 142 9.04 -5.71 -3.90
CA LEU A 142 9.57 -6.44 -5.06
C LEU A 142 9.64 -7.94 -4.81
N ASN A 143 9.24 -8.74 -5.81
CA ASN A 143 9.51 -10.19 -5.85
C ASN A 143 9.06 -10.93 -4.59
N ASN A 144 7.97 -10.52 -3.97
CA ASN A 144 7.38 -11.23 -2.84
C ASN A 144 6.50 -12.37 -3.38
N LYS A 145 6.25 -13.41 -2.58
CA LYS A 145 5.50 -14.59 -3.01
C LYS A 145 4.00 -14.52 -2.72
N ASP A 146 3.54 -13.39 -2.31
CA ASP A 146 2.15 -12.94 -2.23
C ASP A 146 2.15 -11.44 -2.50
N SER A 147 1.10 -10.71 -2.13
CA SER A 147 0.96 -9.28 -2.42
C SER A 147 2.13 -8.44 -1.92
N GLY A 148 2.51 -7.41 -2.67
CA GLY A 148 3.56 -6.50 -2.24
C GLY A 148 3.23 -5.80 -0.94
N LEU A 149 2.03 -5.21 -0.84
CA LEU A 149 1.48 -4.62 0.37
C LEU A 149 0.03 -5.04 0.56
N GLN A 150 -0.29 -5.60 1.74
CA GLN A 150 -1.66 -6.01 2.06
C GLN A 150 -2.20 -5.35 3.33
N ILE A 151 -3.44 -4.87 3.28
CA ILE A 151 -4.22 -4.35 4.40
C ILE A 151 -5.42 -5.28 4.61
N TYR A 152 -5.58 -5.85 5.81
CA TYR A 152 -6.69 -6.73 6.13
C TYR A 152 -6.97 -6.77 7.65
N ASN A 153 -7.89 -7.65 8.11
CA ASN A 153 -8.21 -7.83 9.53
C ASN A 153 -8.45 -6.52 10.29
N SER A 154 -9.32 -5.68 9.79
CA SER A 154 -9.73 -4.39 10.38
C SER A 154 -8.67 -3.27 10.42
N SER A 155 -7.49 -3.43 9.85
CA SER A 155 -6.53 -2.31 9.75
C SER A 155 -7.13 -1.16 8.93
N HIS A 156 -7.08 0.06 9.46
CA HIS A 156 -7.91 1.17 9.01
C HIS A 156 -7.16 2.50 8.95
N ASP A 157 -7.72 3.49 8.25
CA ASP A 157 -7.17 4.85 8.16
C ASP A 157 -5.67 4.88 7.75
N ASN A 158 -5.22 3.91 6.94
CA ASN A 158 -3.86 3.89 6.43
C ASN A 158 -3.78 4.69 5.14
N TYR A 159 -2.70 5.43 4.98
CA TYR A 159 -2.43 6.21 3.80
C TYR A 159 -1.15 5.73 3.11
N ILE A 160 -1.29 5.20 1.89
CA ILE A 160 -0.21 4.67 1.06
C ILE A 160 0.04 5.69 -0.06
N TYR A 161 1.23 6.28 -0.08
CA TYR A 161 1.53 7.43 -0.92
C TYR A 161 2.81 7.21 -1.74
N LYS A 162 2.69 7.33 -3.06
CA LYS A 162 3.81 7.22 -4.01
C LYS A 162 4.69 5.99 -3.75
N CYS A 163 4.03 4.86 -3.49
CA CYS A 163 4.66 3.56 -3.36
C CYS A 163 4.63 2.82 -4.70
N GLU A 164 5.55 1.88 -4.87
CA GLU A 164 5.67 1.07 -6.07
C GLU A 164 5.67 -0.41 -5.71
N SER A 165 4.93 -1.23 -6.44
CA SER A 165 4.83 -2.68 -6.20
C SER A 165 4.99 -3.45 -7.50
N TYR A 166 6.08 -4.26 -7.59
CA TYR A 166 6.48 -4.92 -8.83
C TYR A 166 6.85 -6.38 -8.65
N TYR A 167 6.53 -7.20 -9.65
CA TYR A 167 7.03 -8.57 -9.81
C TYR A 167 6.72 -9.49 -8.64
N ASN A 168 5.65 -9.23 -7.89
CA ASN A 168 5.21 -10.16 -6.88
C ASN A 168 4.59 -11.38 -7.57
N TYR A 169 4.96 -12.59 -7.09
CA TYR A 169 4.59 -13.83 -7.78
C TYR A 169 4.44 -14.99 -6.79
N ASP A 170 3.20 -15.47 -6.64
CA ASP A 170 2.92 -16.68 -5.88
C ASP A 170 3.29 -17.93 -6.68
N THR A 171 4.48 -18.45 -6.42
CA THR A 171 5.00 -19.62 -7.11
C THR A 171 4.28 -20.92 -6.72
N GLN A 172 3.58 -20.96 -5.60
CA GLN A 172 2.88 -22.16 -5.13
C GLN A 172 1.52 -22.31 -5.80
N ASN A 173 0.83 -21.19 -6.08
CA ASN A 173 -0.50 -21.18 -6.66
C ASN A 173 -0.50 -20.75 -8.15
N GLY A 174 0.62 -20.80 -8.83
CA GLY A 174 0.72 -20.48 -10.25
C GLY A 174 0.49 -19.01 -10.57
N GLY A 175 0.74 -18.13 -9.60
CA GLY A 175 0.61 -16.68 -9.74
C GLY A 175 -0.63 -16.08 -9.11
N GLU A 176 -1.58 -16.88 -8.61
CA GLU A 176 -2.75 -16.40 -7.88
C GLU A 176 -2.33 -15.75 -6.55
N ASN A 177 -3.10 -14.79 -6.05
CA ASN A 177 -2.93 -14.04 -4.80
C ASN A 177 -1.85 -12.96 -4.76
N ALA A 178 -0.84 -13.00 -5.60
CA ALA A 178 0.26 -12.04 -5.54
C ALA A 178 -0.07 -10.75 -6.29
N ASP A 179 -0.82 -9.90 -5.60
CA ASP A 179 -1.19 -8.56 -6.09
C ASP A 179 -0.05 -7.54 -5.92
N GLY A 180 -0.14 -6.43 -6.61
CA GLY A 180 0.67 -5.26 -6.25
C GLY A 180 0.29 -4.75 -4.87
N TYR A 181 -0.98 -4.48 -4.70
CA TYR A 181 -1.60 -4.04 -3.46
C TYR A 181 -2.90 -4.79 -3.21
N ALA A 182 -3.14 -5.17 -1.96
CA ALA A 182 -4.41 -5.72 -1.54
C ALA A 182 -4.98 -4.92 -0.38
N CYS A 183 -6.28 -4.61 -0.44
CA CYS A 183 -7.05 -4.16 0.70
C CYS A 183 -8.28 -5.05 0.77
N LYS A 184 -8.13 -6.23 1.36
CA LYS A 184 -9.07 -7.34 1.22
C LYS A 184 -9.33 -8.08 2.53
N LEU A 185 -10.23 -9.07 2.51
CA LEU A 185 -10.50 -9.98 3.63
C LEU A 185 -10.78 -9.24 4.94
N SER A 186 -11.77 -8.36 4.92
CA SER A 186 -12.20 -7.54 6.07
C SER A 186 -11.18 -6.46 6.49
N GLY A 187 -10.52 -5.81 5.56
CA GLY A 187 -9.79 -4.57 5.81
C GLY A 187 -10.71 -3.51 6.45
N GLY A 188 -10.14 -2.63 7.26
CA GLY A 188 -10.88 -1.56 7.93
C GLY A 188 -11.25 -0.41 6.99
N LYS A 189 -11.87 0.61 7.56
CA LYS A 189 -12.35 1.80 6.85
C LYS A 189 -11.22 2.78 6.48
N ASN A 190 -11.53 3.70 5.57
CA ASN A 190 -10.73 4.88 5.24
C ASN A 190 -9.29 4.59 4.76
N ASN A 191 -9.02 3.42 4.19
CA ASN A 191 -7.72 3.15 3.58
C ASN A 191 -7.62 3.88 2.24
N LYS A 192 -6.48 4.54 2.00
CA LYS A 192 -6.24 5.36 0.81
C LYS A 192 -4.92 5.03 0.15
N PHE A 193 -4.96 4.95 -1.19
CA PHE A 193 -3.78 4.86 -2.05
C PHE A 193 -3.70 6.11 -2.93
N GLU A 194 -2.53 6.74 -3.01
CA GLU A 194 -2.35 7.93 -3.84
C GLU A 194 -0.99 7.94 -4.53
N GLY A 195 -1.00 8.13 -5.84
CA GLY A 195 0.20 8.18 -6.67
C GLY A 195 0.98 6.87 -6.69
N CYS A 196 0.33 5.73 -6.37
CA CYS A 196 0.97 4.42 -6.30
C CYS A 196 0.98 3.73 -7.66
N ILE A 197 1.99 2.88 -7.88
CA ILE A 197 2.15 2.09 -9.10
C ILE A 197 2.17 0.60 -8.76
N ALA A 198 1.34 -0.19 -9.45
CA ALA A 198 1.35 -1.65 -9.43
C ALA A 198 1.65 -2.19 -10.83
N ALA A 199 2.77 -2.90 -11.01
CA ALA A 199 3.10 -3.41 -12.33
C ALA A 199 3.78 -4.78 -12.31
N TYR A 200 3.46 -5.61 -13.30
CA TYR A 200 4.04 -6.94 -13.45
C TYR A 200 3.85 -7.83 -12.22
N ASN A 201 2.76 -7.65 -11.50
CA ASN A 201 2.37 -8.58 -10.45
C ASN A 201 1.61 -9.76 -11.08
N SER A 202 1.78 -10.94 -10.51
CA SER A 202 1.25 -12.15 -11.15
C SER A 202 -0.25 -12.26 -11.11
N ASP A 203 -0.90 -11.63 -10.13
CA ASP A 203 -2.35 -11.53 -10.04
C ASP A 203 -2.79 -10.10 -10.39
N ASP A 204 -3.41 -9.38 -9.53
CA ASP A 204 -3.98 -8.07 -9.83
C ASP A 204 -3.03 -6.91 -9.47
N GLY A 205 -3.27 -5.74 -10.02
CA GLY A 205 -2.60 -4.51 -9.56
C GLY A 205 -3.10 -4.14 -8.17
N TRP A 206 -4.43 -4.09 -8.00
CA TRP A 206 -5.12 -3.96 -6.70
C TRP A 206 -6.22 -4.99 -6.57
N ASP A 207 -6.30 -5.66 -5.42
CA ASP A 207 -7.39 -6.57 -5.06
C ASP A 207 -8.16 -6.08 -3.82
N LEU A 208 -9.49 -5.91 -3.98
CA LEU A 208 -10.43 -5.53 -2.92
C LEU A 208 -11.40 -6.67 -2.57
N TYR A 209 -11.01 -7.92 -2.77
CA TYR A 209 -11.86 -9.08 -2.52
C TYR A 209 -12.33 -9.15 -1.07
N GLY A 210 -13.64 -9.03 -0.85
CA GLY A 210 -14.22 -9.08 0.50
C GLY A 210 -13.91 -7.87 1.39
N GLN A 211 -13.56 -6.73 0.79
CA GLN A 211 -13.36 -5.47 1.51
C GLN A 211 -14.71 -4.83 1.87
N PRO A 212 -15.09 -4.73 3.15
CA PRO A 212 -16.43 -4.29 3.55
C PRO A 212 -16.61 -2.76 3.61
N TYR A 213 -15.54 -2.00 3.45
CA TYR A 213 -15.55 -0.54 3.51
C TYR A 213 -14.96 0.09 2.26
N SER A 214 -15.34 1.33 1.98
CA SER A 214 -14.80 2.10 0.88
C SER A 214 -13.28 2.24 0.96
N VAL A 215 -12.63 2.09 -0.20
CA VAL A 215 -11.21 2.37 -0.41
C VAL A 215 -11.11 3.53 -1.39
N TYR A 216 -10.12 4.39 -1.20
CA TYR A 216 -9.92 5.60 -1.98
C TYR A 216 -8.64 5.49 -2.80
N PHE A 217 -8.73 5.76 -4.10
CA PHE A 217 -7.61 5.76 -5.03
C PHE A 217 -7.49 7.12 -5.70
N VAL A 218 -6.30 7.71 -5.67
CA VAL A 218 -6.02 8.99 -6.33
C VAL A 218 -4.75 8.86 -7.16
N ASN A 219 -4.82 9.15 -8.46
CA ASN A 219 -3.67 9.14 -9.36
C ASN A 219 -2.81 7.85 -9.29
N CYS A 220 -3.45 6.68 -9.14
CA CYS A 220 -2.78 5.38 -9.12
C CYS A 220 -2.68 4.78 -10.52
N GLU A 221 -1.63 4.02 -10.79
CA GLU A 221 -1.38 3.38 -12.08
C GLU A 221 -1.24 1.85 -11.93
N ALA A 222 -2.05 1.08 -12.66
CA ALA A 222 -1.97 -0.37 -12.76
C ALA A 222 -1.60 -0.80 -14.17
N LYS A 223 -0.46 -1.47 -14.34
CA LYS A 223 -0.01 -1.86 -15.69
C LYS A 223 0.71 -3.21 -15.72
N TYR A 224 0.53 -3.94 -16.84
CA TYR A 224 1.19 -5.21 -17.08
C TYR A 224 1.01 -6.24 -15.96
N ASN A 225 -0.09 -6.19 -15.17
CA ASN A 225 -0.38 -7.21 -14.19
C ASN A 225 -0.94 -8.47 -14.88
N GLY A 226 -0.69 -9.65 -14.30
CA GLY A 226 -0.90 -10.95 -14.93
C GLY A 226 0.30 -11.45 -15.74
N TYR A 227 1.39 -10.67 -15.80
CA TYR A 227 2.61 -11.05 -16.51
C TYR A 227 3.76 -11.30 -15.54
N THR A 228 4.60 -12.27 -15.88
CA THR A 228 5.85 -12.50 -15.18
C THR A 228 6.91 -11.47 -15.55
N GLN A 229 7.98 -11.39 -14.77
CA GLN A 229 9.11 -10.51 -15.06
C GLN A 229 9.77 -10.81 -16.42
N SER A 230 9.70 -12.05 -16.91
CA SER A 230 10.20 -12.46 -18.22
C SER A 230 9.24 -12.16 -19.39
N GLY A 231 8.09 -11.57 -19.12
CA GLY A 231 7.06 -11.23 -20.11
C GLY A 231 6.10 -12.36 -20.46
N GLY A 232 6.22 -13.54 -19.82
CA GLY A 232 5.23 -14.62 -19.92
C GLY A 232 3.96 -14.28 -19.11
N THR A 233 2.89 -15.06 -19.33
CA THR A 233 1.65 -14.95 -18.55
C THR A 233 1.70 -15.88 -17.34
N THR A 234 0.96 -15.54 -16.28
CA THR A 234 0.78 -16.41 -15.13
C THR A 234 -0.31 -17.46 -15.40
N ALA A 235 -0.24 -18.60 -14.73
CA ALA A 235 -1.17 -19.70 -14.99
C ALA A 235 -2.55 -19.45 -14.37
N ASN A 236 -2.59 -18.93 -13.15
CA ASN A 236 -3.81 -18.79 -12.35
C ASN A 236 -4.13 -17.35 -11.92
N GLY A 237 -3.22 -16.40 -12.07
CA GLY A 237 -3.49 -15.01 -11.72
C GLY A 237 -4.57 -14.38 -12.61
N ASP A 238 -5.44 -13.56 -12.03
CA ASP A 238 -6.53 -12.90 -12.74
C ASP A 238 -6.01 -11.86 -13.75
N GLY A 239 -5.01 -11.08 -13.37
CA GLY A 239 -4.33 -10.11 -14.22
C GLY A 239 -5.13 -8.83 -14.49
N ASN A 240 -5.95 -8.39 -13.54
CA ASN A 240 -6.64 -7.11 -13.65
C ASN A 240 -5.76 -5.95 -13.19
N GLY A 241 -6.08 -4.74 -13.62
CA GLY A 241 -5.50 -3.52 -13.05
C GLY A 241 -6.05 -3.25 -11.66
N PHE A 242 -7.39 -3.12 -11.57
CA PHE A 242 -8.13 -2.91 -10.32
C PHE A 242 -9.29 -3.89 -10.23
N LYS A 243 -9.22 -4.81 -9.27
CA LYS A 243 -10.31 -5.73 -8.90
C LYS A 243 -11.04 -5.17 -7.69
N LEU A 244 -12.29 -4.74 -7.90
CA LEU A 244 -13.02 -3.85 -7.00
C LEU A 244 -14.11 -4.57 -6.18
N GLY A 245 -13.83 -5.77 -5.72
CA GLY A 245 -14.74 -6.49 -4.83
C GLY A 245 -14.90 -7.97 -5.13
N LYS A 246 -16.05 -8.52 -4.76
CA LYS A 246 -16.47 -9.90 -5.04
C LYS A 246 -17.99 -10.01 -5.21
N SER A 247 -18.46 -11.13 -5.73
CA SER A 247 -19.88 -11.45 -5.83
C SER A 247 -20.59 -11.36 -4.47
N GLY A 248 -21.79 -10.77 -4.49
CA GLY A 248 -22.58 -10.55 -3.29
C GLY A 248 -22.16 -9.36 -2.43
N GLN A 249 -21.20 -8.59 -2.89
CA GLN A 249 -20.76 -7.36 -2.23
C GLN A 249 -21.47 -6.14 -2.83
N SER A 250 -21.71 -5.12 -1.99
CA SER A 250 -22.27 -3.83 -2.41
C SER A 250 -21.57 -2.70 -1.66
N VAL A 251 -20.33 -2.40 -2.09
CA VAL A 251 -19.47 -1.38 -1.44
C VAL A 251 -18.97 -0.42 -2.50
N VAL A 252 -19.21 0.87 -2.31
CA VAL A 252 -18.69 1.93 -3.19
C VAL A 252 -17.21 2.14 -2.93
N HIS A 253 -16.39 2.07 -3.98
CA HIS A 253 -15.01 2.52 -3.94
C HIS A 253 -14.85 3.79 -4.77
N TYR A 254 -13.86 4.61 -4.44
CA TYR A 254 -13.65 5.94 -5.02
C TYR A 254 -12.32 5.96 -5.79
N LEU A 255 -12.39 6.23 -7.09
CA LEU A 255 -11.23 6.29 -7.98
C LEU A 255 -11.19 7.67 -8.67
N SER A 256 -10.08 8.37 -8.55
CA SER A 256 -9.88 9.67 -9.18
C SER A 256 -8.50 9.75 -9.84
N GLY A 257 -8.46 10.08 -11.13
CA GLY A 257 -7.22 10.23 -11.89
C GLY A 257 -6.41 8.94 -12.08
N CYS A 258 -7.02 7.76 -11.85
CA CYS A 258 -6.33 6.47 -11.96
C CYS A 258 -6.21 6.01 -13.42
N ASN A 259 -5.15 5.26 -13.72
CA ASN A 259 -4.90 4.70 -15.04
C ASN A 259 -4.64 3.18 -14.96
N ALA A 260 -5.33 2.41 -15.81
CA ALA A 260 -5.14 0.96 -15.93
C ALA A 260 -4.86 0.57 -17.36
N HIS A 261 -3.67 0.04 -17.65
CA HIS A 261 -3.33 -0.29 -19.03
C HIS A 261 -2.41 -1.49 -19.20
N HIS A 262 -2.52 -2.16 -20.34
CA HIS A 262 -1.71 -3.33 -20.71
C HIS A 262 -1.79 -4.49 -19.70
N ASN A 263 -2.83 -4.58 -18.88
CA ASN A 263 -3.03 -5.71 -17.98
C ASN A 263 -3.53 -6.94 -18.77
N LEU A 264 -3.25 -8.14 -18.27
CA LEU A 264 -3.60 -9.40 -18.94
C LEU A 264 -5.11 -9.64 -19.02
N ALA A 265 -5.89 -9.08 -18.11
CA ALA A 265 -7.34 -9.18 -18.14
C ALA A 265 -7.99 -7.80 -18.29
N CYS A 266 -8.60 -7.29 -17.25
CA CYS A 266 -9.36 -6.04 -17.30
C CYS A 266 -8.55 -4.86 -16.76
N GLY A 267 -8.84 -3.66 -17.23
CA GLY A 267 -8.33 -2.46 -16.58
C GLY A 267 -8.96 -2.29 -15.21
N TYR A 268 -10.29 -2.29 -15.18
CA TYR A 268 -11.09 -2.24 -13.96
C TYR A 268 -12.14 -3.35 -14.01
N ASP A 269 -12.20 -4.17 -12.97
CA ASP A 269 -13.21 -5.21 -12.80
C ASP A 269 -13.96 -5.04 -11.48
N GLY A 270 -15.27 -4.88 -11.53
CA GLY A 270 -16.16 -4.87 -10.35
C GLY A 270 -16.20 -6.21 -9.61
N ASN A 271 -15.79 -7.28 -10.27
CA ASN A 271 -15.75 -8.65 -9.76
C ASN A 271 -17.04 -9.10 -9.02
N GLY A 272 -18.19 -8.65 -9.55
CA GLY A 272 -19.51 -8.94 -8.95
C GLY A 272 -19.89 -8.07 -7.76
N ASN A 273 -19.16 -7.02 -7.44
CA ASN A 273 -19.59 -5.95 -6.54
C ASN A 273 -20.70 -5.15 -7.25
N THR A 274 -21.89 -5.08 -6.63
CA THR A 274 -23.08 -4.47 -7.23
C THR A 274 -23.20 -2.97 -6.99
N ALA A 275 -22.33 -2.39 -6.14
CA ALA A 275 -22.38 -0.96 -5.88
C ALA A 275 -21.94 -0.14 -7.11
N LYS A 276 -22.52 1.05 -7.22
CA LYS A 276 -22.09 2.04 -8.21
C LYS A 276 -20.75 2.66 -7.77
N MET A 277 -19.67 2.36 -8.51
CA MET A 277 -18.36 2.94 -8.24
C MET A 277 -18.32 4.44 -8.53
N SER A 278 -17.62 5.19 -7.70
CA SER A 278 -17.34 6.60 -7.94
C SER A 278 -16.02 6.72 -8.72
N VAL A 279 -16.13 6.99 -10.02
CA VAL A 279 -14.98 7.04 -10.94
C VAL A 279 -14.93 8.41 -11.61
N THR A 280 -13.82 9.12 -11.43
CA THR A 280 -13.62 10.48 -11.97
C THR A 280 -12.25 10.61 -12.63
N ASN A 281 -12.18 11.10 -13.85
CA ASN A 281 -10.93 11.32 -14.58
C ASN A 281 -10.01 10.09 -14.65
N CYS A 282 -10.57 8.89 -14.64
CA CYS A 282 -9.80 7.65 -14.77
C CYS A 282 -9.73 7.22 -16.25
N SER A 283 -8.64 6.56 -16.61
CA SER A 283 -8.42 6.04 -17.96
C SER A 283 -8.15 4.53 -17.94
N SER A 284 -8.50 3.87 -19.03
CA SER A 284 -8.24 2.44 -19.22
C SER A 284 -7.95 2.18 -20.70
N SER A 285 -6.83 1.51 -20.99
CA SER A 285 -6.43 1.27 -22.39
C SER A 285 -5.56 0.03 -22.54
N ASN A 286 -5.63 -0.62 -23.71
CA ASN A 286 -4.76 -1.73 -24.08
C ASN A 286 -4.76 -2.93 -23.11
N ASN A 287 -5.78 -3.08 -22.25
CA ASN A 287 -5.94 -4.30 -21.45
C ASN A 287 -6.49 -5.41 -22.35
N LYS A 288 -6.05 -6.66 -22.16
CA LYS A 288 -6.32 -7.72 -23.13
C LYS A 288 -7.79 -8.15 -23.20
N LYS A 289 -8.53 -8.14 -22.08
CA LYS A 289 -9.93 -8.56 -22.10
C LYS A 289 -10.88 -7.37 -22.21
N TYR A 290 -10.96 -6.56 -21.16
CA TYR A 290 -11.87 -5.41 -21.11
C TYR A 290 -11.18 -4.19 -20.51
N GLN A 291 -11.60 -2.99 -20.98
CA GLN A 291 -11.13 -1.76 -20.33
C GLN A 291 -11.88 -1.55 -19.01
N TRP A 292 -13.21 -1.78 -19.04
CA TRP A 292 -14.12 -1.68 -17.89
C TRP A 292 -15.04 -2.90 -17.92
N TYR A 293 -15.06 -3.68 -16.84
CA TYR A 293 -15.84 -4.90 -16.77
C TYR A 293 -16.60 -5.00 -15.45
N ARG A 294 -17.88 -5.37 -15.52
CA ARG A 294 -18.76 -5.52 -14.36
C ARG A 294 -18.75 -4.30 -13.42
N ILE A 295 -18.52 -3.10 -13.95
CA ILE A 295 -18.57 -1.85 -13.19
C ILE A 295 -19.95 -1.24 -13.35
N THR A 296 -20.70 -1.15 -12.27
CA THR A 296 -22.02 -0.52 -12.27
C THR A 296 -21.87 0.99 -12.16
N GLY A 297 -22.35 1.70 -13.19
CA GLY A 297 -22.48 3.16 -13.20
C GLY A 297 -21.16 3.94 -13.18
N ILE A 298 -20.44 3.94 -14.30
CA ILE A 298 -19.36 4.89 -14.53
C ILE A 298 -20.01 6.25 -14.77
N SER A 299 -19.81 7.19 -13.86
CA SER A 299 -20.04 8.60 -14.16
C SER A 299 -18.74 9.18 -14.72
N ASN A 300 -18.56 9.11 -16.04
CA ASN A 300 -17.58 9.96 -16.70
C ASN A 300 -18.09 11.40 -16.61
N GLN A 301 -17.51 12.18 -15.79
CA GLN A 301 -17.62 13.63 -15.78
C GLN A 301 -16.25 14.22 -15.98
#